data_955f5583ef59043694453e0880a44fd4
#
_entry.id   955f5583ef59043694453e0880a44fd4
#
_cell.length_a   1.000
_cell.length_b   1.000
_cell.length_c   1.000
_cell.angle_alpha   90.00
_cell.angle_beta   90.00
_cell.angle_gamma   90.00
#
_symmetry.space_group_name_H-M   'P 1'
#
loop_
_entity.id
_entity.type
_entity.pdbx_description
1 polymer ?
#
loop_
_entity_poly.entity_id
_entity_poly.type
_entity_poly.pdbx_seq_one_letter_code
_entity_poly.pdbx_strand_id
1 'polypeptide(L)'
;FEETGLNPTIQDEMLSVSNVRLRYGAQFFHTWADHSITLGAIFENKMKLNSKYEVIETQTYDSIPVQEEGWELPMVYGVGASYNWANRLTVGFDYEHQAMASALYNGLKGRENGLQDHNRFAAGVEYRHNANGRKYVERMMWRLGVNVQDEYLASIGAKRVSASIGIGFPLHTIGTVINTT
;
A
#
# COMPACT_ATOMS: atom_id res chain seq x y z
N PHE A 1 55.83 22.55 -11.44
CA PHE A 1 54.76 21.63 -11.10
C PHE A 1 53.52 22.44 -10.86
N GLU A 2 52.64 22.53 -11.87
CA GLU A 2 51.29 23.08 -11.69
C GLU A 2 50.43 21.97 -11.11
N GLU A 3 49.98 22.16 -9.87
CA GLU A 3 48.88 21.38 -9.30
C GLU A 3 47.60 21.82 -10.03
N THR A 4 47.16 21.06 -11.01
CA THR A 4 45.80 21.17 -11.52
C THR A 4 44.86 20.63 -10.41
N GLY A 5 44.51 21.53 -9.50
CA GLY A 5 43.47 21.25 -8.50
C GLY A 5 42.13 21.02 -9.21
N LEU A 6 41.74 19.77 -9.35
CA LEU A 6 40.37 19.41 -9.70
C LEU A 6 39.50 19.82 -8.53
N ASN A 7 38.87 20.97 -8.59
CA ASN A 7 37.80 21.33 -7.67
C ASN A 7 36.59 20.45 -8.03
N PRO A 8 36.16 19.53 -7.18
CA PRO A 8 34.96 18.75 -7.44
C PRO A 8 33.76 19.69 -7.50
N THR A 9 33.06 19.71 -8.62
CA THR A 9 31.79 20.39 -8.73
C THR A 9 30.76 19.52 -8.00
N ILE A 10 30.22 20.03 -6.92
CA ILE A 10 29.12 19.40 -6.20
C ILE A 10 27.83 19.96 -6.78
N GLN A 11 26.99 19.10 -7.33
CA GLN A 11 25.64 19.41 -7.78
C GLN A 11 24.67 18.82 -6.76
N ASP A 12 23.89 19.67 -6.12
CA ASP A 12 22.80 19.25 -5.25
C ASP A 12 21.48 19.36 -6.01
N GLU A 13 20.78 18.26 -6.11
CA GLU A 13 19.46 18.17 -6.72
C GLU A 13 18.40 18.20 -5.63
N MET A 14 17.50 19.18 -5.68
CA MET A 14 16.42 19.30 -4.70
C MET A 14 15.06 19.20 -5.40
N LEU A 15 14.28 18.18 -5.04
CA LEU A 15 12.89 18.02 -5.46
C LEU A 15 11.97 18.35 -4.29
N SER A 16 11.21 19.42 -4.41
CA SER A 16 10.17 19.80 -3.44
C SER A 16 8.79 19.49 -4.02
N VAL A 17 8.00 18.70 -3.28
CA VAL A 17 6.65 18.30 -3.70
C VAL A 17 5.65 18.66 -2.60
N SER A 18 4.60 19.41 -2.96
CA SER A 18 3.51 19.76 -2.06
C SER A 18 2.17 19.56 -2.74
N ASN A 19 1.32 18.69 -2.15
CA ASN A 19 -0.03 18.51 -2.68
C ASN A 19 -0.98 17.90 -1.64
N VAL A 20 -2.30 17.96 -1.91
CA VAL A 20 -3.35 17.36 -1.08
C VAL A 20 -3.92 16.17 -1.82
N ARG A 21 -3.79 14.97 -1.24
CA ARG A 21 -4.34 13.73 -1.78
C ARG A 21 -5.70 13.44 -1.15
N LEU A 22 -6.69 13.16 -1.99
CA LEU A 22 -8.04 12.81 -1.55
C LEU A 22 -8.30 11.32 -1.84
N ARG A 23 -8.71 10.61 -0.79
CA ARG A 23 -9.17 9.22 -0.88
C ARG A 23 -10.64 9.17 -0.49
N TYR A 24 -11.45 8.58 -1.36
CA TYR A 24 -12.86 8.34 -1.12
C TYR A 24 -13.04 6.88 -0.73
N GLY A 25 -13.89 6.64 0.26
CA GLY A 25 -14.22 5.27 0.69
C GLY A 25 -15.70 5.14 1.01
N ALA A 26 -16.26 4.00 0.69
CA ALA A 26 -17.61 3.61 1.06
C ALA A 26 -17.59 2.21 1.65
N GLN A 27 -18.42 1.99 2.66
CA GLN A 27 -18.56 0.70 3.31
C GLN A 27 -20.04 0.40 3.54
N PHE A 28 -20.43 -0.81 3.21
CA PHE A 28 -21.74 -1.37 3.50
C PHE A 28 -21.56 -2.57 4.42
N PHE A 29 -22.40 -2.67 5.44
CA PHE A 29 -22.45 -3.86 6.28
C PHE A 29 -23.90 -4.30 6.52
N HIS A 30 -24.10 -5.60 6.62
CA HIS A 30 -25.39 -6.18 6.93
C HIS A 30 -25.22 -7.39 7.84
N THR A 31 -26.10 -7.51 8.83
CA THR A 31 -26.08 -8.60 9.82
C THR A 31 -27.46 -9.25 9.89
N TRP A 32 -27.49 -10.59 9.84
CA TRP A 32 -28.71 -11.36 10.02
C TRP A 32 -28.40 -12.64 10.85
N ALA A 33 -29.15 -12.86 11.89
CA ALA A 33 -28.90 -13.92 12.86
C ALA A 33 -27.41 -13.95 13.28
N ASP A 34 -26.72 -15.05 13.03
CA ASP A 34 -25.30 -15.23 13.36
C ASP A 34 -24.34 -14.86 12.22
N HIS A 35 -24.84 -14.23 11.17
CA HIS A 35 -24.07 -13.91 9.98
C HIS A 35 -23.88 -12.40 9.84
N SER A 36 -22.71 -11.97 9.40
CA SER A 36 -22.50 -10.59 8.97
C SER A 36 -21.63 -10.53 7.72
N ILE A 37 -21.96 -9.62 6.84
CA ILE A 37 -21.19 -9.30 5.65
C ILE A 37 -20.79 -7.84 5.68
N THR A 38 -19.56 -7.56 5.30
CA THR A 38 -19.07 -6.21 5.09
C THR A 38 -18.49 -6.11 3.69
N LEU A 39 -18.91 -5.09 2.94
CA LEU A 39 -18.39 -4.75 1.62
C LEU A 39 -17.76 -3.37 1.70
N GLY A 40 -16.60 -3.20 1.11
CA GLY A 40 -15.88 -1.94 1.09
C GLY A 40 -15.39 -1.60 -0.32
N ALA A 41 -15.31 -0.31 -0.62
CA ALA A 41 -14.69 0.21 -1.82
C ALA A 41 -13.91 1.47 -1.49
N ILE A 42 -12.77 1.65 -2.14
CA ILE A 42 -11.94 2.84 -2.09
C ILE A 42 -11.64 3.34 -3.50
N PHE A 43 -11.51 4.64 -3.63
CA PHE A 43 -11.15 5.29 -4.88
C PHE A 43 -10.28 6.52 -4.62
N GLU A 44 -9.20 6.65 -5.38
CA GLU A 44 -8.35 7.83 -5.46
C GLU A 44 -8.17 8.21 -6.92
N ASN A 45 -8.45 9.44 -7.25
CA ASN A 45 -8.23 9.90 -8.62
C ASN A 45 -6.74 10.18 -8.88
N LYS A 46 -6.38 10.08 -10.14
CA LYS A 46 -5.09 10.53 -10.65
C LYS A 46 -4.91 12.03 -10.34
N MET A 47 -3.72 12.42 -9.88
CA MET A 47 -3.44 13.80 -9.50
C MET A 47 -2.05 14.23 -9.95
N LYS A 48 -1.96 15.44 -10.52
CA LYS A 48 -0.69 16.08 -10.80
C LYS A 48 -0.06 16.60 -9.50
N LEU A 49 1.23 16.39 -9.36
CA LEU A 49 2.00 16.93 -8.26
C LEU A 49 2.56 18.30 -8.65
N ASN A 50 2.45 19.27 -7.74
CA ASN A 50 3.18 20.52 -7.86
C ASN A 50 4.63 20.24 -7.41
N SER A 51 5.50 19.98 -8.37
CA SER A 51 6.91 19.71 -8.12
C SER A 51 7.73 20.92 -8.55
N LYS A 52 8.68 21.33 -7.70
CA LYS A 52 9.75 22.26 -8.03
C LYS A 52 11.04 21.49 -7.98
N TYR A 53 11.74 21.50 -9.09
CA TYR A 53 13.07 20.90 -9.21
C TYR A 53 14.09 22.01 -9.37
N GLU A 54 15.07 22.05 -8.48
CA GLU A 54 16.15 23.02 -8.48
C GLU A 54 17.48 22.28 -8.48
N VAL A 55 18.38 22.65 -9.38
CA VAL A 55 19.78 22.21 -9.39
C VAL A 55 20.62 23.37 -8.85
N ILE A 56 21.30 23.15 -7.74
CA ILE A 56 22.20 24.13 -7.13
C ILE A 56 23.63 23.77 -7.48
N GLU A 57 24.29 24.57 -8.30
CA GLU A 57 25.72 24.46 -8.53
C GLU A 57 26.51 25.26 -7.48
N THR A 58 27.30 24.54 -6.68
CA THR A 58 28.04 25.14 -5.55
C THR A 58 29.09 26.14 -5.95
N GLN A 59 29.53 26.20 -7.21
CA GLN A 59 30.53 27.14 -7.67
C GLN A 59 29.97 28.52 -8.05
N THR A 60 28.73 28.64 -8.47
CA THR A 60 28.12 29.90 -8.96
C THR A 60 27.00 30.43 -8.09
N TYR A 61 26.50 29.67 -7.12
CA TYR A 61 25.27 29.96 -6.36
C TYR A 61 24.07 30.33 -7.24
N ASP A 62 24.09 29.86 -8.47
CA ASP A 62 23.03 30.12 -9.42
C ASP A 62 22.07 28.94 -9.43
N SER A 63 20.84 29.18 -9.02
CA SER A 63 19.79 28.18 -9.13
C SER A 63 19.25 28.21 -10.55
N ILE A 64 19.54 27.18 -11.32
CA ILE A 64 18.94 27.00 -12.64
C ILE A 64 17.57 26.37 -12.43
N PRO A 65 16.46 27.11 -12.66
CA PRO A 65 15.13 26.48 -12.60
C PRO A 65 15.04 25.50 -13.77
N VAL A 66 15.12 24.23 -13.45
CA VAL A 66 14.87 23.17 -14.43
C VAL A 66 13.36 23.07 -14.60
N GLN A 67 12.95 22.97 -15.85
CA GLN A 67 11.57 22.92 -16.32
C GLN A 67 10.74 21.95 -15.45
N GLU A 68 9.53 22.35 -15.03
CA GLU A 68 8.61 21.53 -14.25
C GLU A 68 8.35 20.21 -14.98
N GLU A 69 9.04 19.17 -14.59
CA GLU A 69 8.81 17.85 -15.11
C GLU A 69 7.56 17.29 -14.42
N GLY A 70 6.57 16.95 -15.24
CA GLY A 70 5.26 16.54 -14.74
C GLY A 70 5.34 15.22 -13.95
N TRP A 71 5.05 15.32 -12.67
CA TRP A 71 4.86 14.16 -11.79
C TRP A 71 3.37 13.98 -11.47
N GLU A 72 2.90 12.76 -11.51
CA GLU A 72 1.52 12.44 -11.20
C GLU A 72 1.43 11.27 -10.21
N LEU A 73 0.50 11.36 -9.28
CA LEU A 73 0.07 10.20 -8.51
C LEU A 73 -0.89 9.35 -9.34
N PRO A 74 -0.71 8.03 -9.37
CA PRO A 74 -1.59 7.15 -10.11
C PRO A 74 -3.00 7.11 -9.51
N MET A 75 -3.98 6.79 -10.34
CA MET A 75 -5.31 6.42 -9.89
C MET A 75 -5.24 5.09 -9.12
N VAL A 76 -5.96 5.03 -8.00
CA VAL A 76 -6.07 3.82 -7.18
C VAL A 76 -7.53 3.49 -6.96
N TYR A 77 -7.92 2.25 -7.12
CA TYR A 77 -9.20 1.75 -6.67
C TYR A 77 -9.05 0.38 -6.02
N GLY A 78 -9.90 0.12 -5.05
CA GLY A 78 -9.91 -1.15 -4.35
C GLY A 78 -11.29 -1.53 -3.91
N VAL A 79 -11.52 -2.83 -3.81
CA VAL A 79 -12.74 -3.42 -3.28
C VAL A 79 -12.38 -4.53 -2.31
N GLY A 80 -13.19 -4.66 -1.26
CA GLY A 80 -13.01 -5.69 -0.27
C GLY A 80 -14.35 -6.25 0.20
N ALA A 81 -14.31 -7.49 0.61
CA ALA A 81 -15.45 -8.17 1.20
C ALA A 81 -15.00 -9.00 2.40
N SER A 82 -15.77 -8.98 3.46
CA SER A 82 -15.59 -9.91 4.57
C SER A 82 -16.92 -10.52 4.99
N TYR A 83 -16.85 -11.76 5.39
CA TYR A 83 -17.97 -12.52 5.91
C TYR A 83 -17.62 -13.10 7.29
N ASN A 84 -18.49 -12.91 8.23
CA ASN A 84 -18.35 -13.46 9.58
C ASN A 84 -19.55 -14.36 9.89
N TRP A 85 -19.26 -15.51 10.46
CA TRP A 85 -20.25 -16.48 10.94
C TRP A 85 -20.08 -16.71 12.43
N ALA A 86 -21.12 -16.39 13.19
CA ALA A 86 -21.26 -16.67 14.63
C ALA A 86 -20.07 -16.19 15.47
N ASN A 87 -19.32 -15.17 15.02
CA ASN A 87 -18.04 -14.74 15.61
C ASN A 87 -17.02 -15.89 15.75
N ARG A 88 -17.18 -16.96 14.98
CA ARG A 88 -16.28 -18.13 14.97
C ARG A 88 -15.40 -18.17 13.73
N LEU A 89 -15.96 -17.87 12.59
CA LEU A 89 -15.25 -17.88 11.31
C LEU A 89 -15.40 -16.51 10.64
N THR A 90 -14.27 -15.89 10.34
CA THR A 90 -14.22 -14.70 9.48
C THR A 90 -13.38 -15.01 8.26
N VAL A 91 -13.93 -14.72 7.08
CA VAL A 91 -13.22 -14.82 5.80
C VAL A 91 -13.21 -13.43 5.18
N GLY A 92 -12.07 -12.99 4.71
CA GLY A 92 -11.90 -11.69 4.05
C GLY A 92 -11.17 -11.82 2.73
N PHE A 93 -11.50 -10.92 1.80
CA PHE A 93 -10.86 -10.78 0.51
C PHE A 93 -10.76 -9.29 0.18
N ASP A 94 -9.59 -8.86 -0.33
CA ASP A 94 -9.32 -7.51 -0.79
C ASP A 94 -8.63 -7.54 -2.14
N TYR A 95 -9.01 -6.60 -3.00
CA TYR A 95 -8.35 -6.31 -4.26
C TYR A 95 -8.06 -4.82 -4.35
N GLU A 96 -6.85 -4.47 -4.75
CA GLU A 96 -6.42 -3.10 -5.01
C GLU A 96 -5.69 -3.03 -6.36
N HIS A 97 -6.00 -2.00 -7.13
CA HIS A 97 -5.34 -1.69 -8.39
C HIS A 97 -4.79 -0.27 -8.36
N GLN A 98 -3.53 -0.12 -8.80
CA GLN A 98 -2.86 1.16 -8.98
C GLN A 98 -2.39 1.32 -10.42
N ALA A 99 -2.90 2.33 -11.11
CA ALA A 99 -2.65 2.57 -12.54
C ALA A 99 -1.31 3.30 -12.77
N MET A 100 -0.19 2.67 -12.38
CA MET A 100 1.16 3.24 -12.45
C MET A 100 1.63 3.48 -13.88
N ALA A 101 1.30 2.59 -14.81
CA ALA A 101 1.71 2.68 -16.22
C ALA A 101 1.16 3.94 -16.93
N SER A 102 0.06 4.49 -16.44
CA SER A 102 -0.62 5.65 -17.04
C SER A 102 -0.29 7.00 -16.39
N ALA A 103 0.32 6.99 -15.21
CA ALA A 103 0.73 8.20 -14.50
C ALA A 103 2.03 8.77 -15.11
N LEU A 104 2.23 10.09 -14.97
CA LEU A 104 3.45 10.73 -15.44
C LEU A 104 4.52 10.69 -14.34
N TYR A 105 5.74 10.35 -14.76
CA TYR A 105 6.93 10.37 -13.94
C TYR A 105 8.04 11.06 -14.77
N ASN A 106 8.47 12.20 -14.32
CA ASN A 106 9.46 12.97 -15.04
C ASN A 106 9.04 13.30 -16.49
N GLY A 107 7.79 13.74 -16.68
CA GLY A 107 7.23 14.09 -17.98
C GLY A 107 6.87 12.91 -18.89
N LEU A 108 7.29 11.69 -18.57
CA LEU A 108 7.02 10.48 -19.35
C LEU A 108 5.96 9.61 -18.65
N LYS A 109 5.20 8.87 -19.43
CA LYS A 109 4.26 7.87 -18.84
C LYS A 109 5.03 6.78 -18.11
N GLY A 110 4.45 6.26 -17.04
CA GLY A 110 5.05 5.18 -16.25
C GLY A 110 5.48 3.99 -17.09
N ARG A 111 4.69 3.62 -18.12
CA ARG A 111 5.05 2.56 -19.09
C ARG A 111 6.35 2.85 -19.84
N GLU A 112 6.61 4.09 -20.22
CA GLU A 112 7.84 4.53 -20.91
C GLU A 112 9.04 4.47 -19.97
N ASN A 113 8.80 4.66 -18.67
CA ASN A 113 9.77 4.48 -17.59
C ASN A 113 9.91 3.01 -17.11
N GLY A 114 9.32 2.06 -17.82
CA GLY A 114 9.37 0.64 -17.45
C GLY A 114 8.47 0.25 -16.29
N LEU A 115 7.51 1.10 -15.89
CA LEU A 115 6.53 0.79 -14.86
C LEU A 115 5.30 0.08 -15.44
N GLN A 116 4.73 -0.81 -14.66
CA GLN A 116 3.47 -1.49 -14.97
C GLN A 116 2.43 -1.21 -13.87
N ASP A 117 1.17 -1.48 -14.21
CA ASP A 117 0.08 -1.39 -13.25
C ASP A 117 0.30 -2.40 -12.12
N HIS A 118 0.02 -1.98 -10.91
CA HIS A 118 0.20 -2.80 -9.72
C HIS A 118 -1.16 -3.31 -9.25
N ASN A 119 -1.30 -4.64 -9.22
CA ASN A 119 -2.46 -5.32 -8.67
C ASN A 119 -2.06 -6.05 -7.39
N ARG A 120 -2.91 -5.94 -6.39
CA ARG A 120 -2.75 -6.63 -5.12
C ARG A 120 -4.02 -7.38 -4.78
N PHE A 121 -3.88 -8.67 -4.51
CA PHE A 121 -4.93 -9.55 -4.01
C PHE A 121 -4.55 -10.03 -2.63
N ALA A 122 -5.44 -9.90 -1.67
CA ALA A 122 -5.25 -10.43 -0.33
C ALA A 122 -6.49 -11.25 0.07
N ALA A 123 -6.25 -12.38 0.71
CA ALA A 123 -7.31 -13.19 1.29
C ALA A 123 -6.87 -13.70 2.66
N GLY A 124 -7.82 -13.81 3.58
CA GLY A 124 -7.53 -14.28 4.92
C GLY A 124 -8.71 -14.99 5.56
N VAL A 125 -8.39 -15.85 6.50
CA VAL A 125 -9.36 -16.55 7.33
C VAL A 125 -8.94 -16.47 8.79
N GLU A 126 -9.89 -16.16 9.65
CA GLU A 126 -9.76 -16.27 11.11
C GLU A 126 -10.79 -17.28 11.63
N TYR A 127 -10.32 -18.21 12.44
CA TYR A 127 -11.17 -19.20 13.07
C TYR A 127 -10.98 -19.22 14.58
N ARG A 128 -12.09 -19.20 15.31
CA ARG A 128 -12.15 -19.35 16.77
C ARG A 128 -13.29 -20.31 17.13
N HIS A 129 -12.95 -21.42 17.76
CA HIS A 129 -13.95 -22.44 18.06
C HIS A 129 -15.08 -21.94 18.96
N ASN A 130 -14.75 -21.33 20.10
CA ASN A 130 -15.74 -20.77 21.02
C ASN A 130 -15.12 -19.66 21.88
N ALA A 131 -15.62 -18.42 21.73
CA ALA A 131 -15.14 -17.27 22.51
C ALA A 131 -15.32 -17.44 24.03
N ASN A 132 -16.37 -18.14 24.43
CA ASN A 132 -16.75 -18.37 25.84
C ASN A 132 -16.45 -19.78 26.29
N GLY A 133 -15.61 -20.52 25.56
CA GLY A 133 -15.24 -21.90 25.88
C GLY A 133 -14.54 -22.03 27.24
N ARG A 134 -14.77 -23.15 27.92
CA ARG A 134 -14.11 -23.45 29.22
C ARG A 134 -12.63 -23.76 29.03
N LYS A 135 -12.28 -24.44 27.92
CA LYS A 135 -10.89 -24.80 27.63
C LYS A 135 -10.19 -23.59 26.95
N TYR A 136 -8.97 -23.35 27.35
CA TYR A 136 -8.18 -22.23 26.80
C TYR A 136 -8.05 -22.33 25.29
N VAL A 137 -7.77 -23.49 24.73
CA VAL A 137 -7.62 -23.74 23.28
C VAL A 137 -8.90 -23.41 22.49
N GLU A 138 -10.09 -23.57 23.07
CA GLU A 138 -11.36 -23.24 22.42
C GLU A 138 -11.49 -21.71 22.16
N ARG A 139 -10.81 -20.91 22.97
CA ARG A 139 -10.82 -19.45 22.91
C ARG A 139 -9.72 -18.88 22.01
N MET A 140 -8.72 -19.70 21.64
CA MET A 140 -7.62 -19.27 20.76
C MET A 140 -8.16 -18.94 19.38
N MET A 141 -7.51 -17.96 18.74
CA MET A 141 -7.80 -17.56 17.36
C MET A 141 -6.70 -18.05 16.43
N TRP A 142 -7.11 -18.68 15.36
CA TRP A 142 -6.23 -19.20 14.32
C TRP A 142 -6.42 -18.34 13.07
N ARG A 143 -5.33 -17.86 12.49
CA ARG A 143 -5.34 -16.97 11.34
C ARG A 143 -4.46 -17.51 10.25
N LEU A 144 -4.97 -17.45 9.03
CA LEU A 144 -4.21 -17.74 7.82
C LEU A 144 -4.46 -16.60 6.85
N GLY A 145 -3.40 -16.18 6.16
CA GLY A 145 -3.50 -15.12 5.15
C GLY A 145 -2.60 -15.42 3.97
N VAL A 146 -3.02 -14.96 2.81
CA VAL A 146 -2.25 -14.97 1.58
C VAL A 146 -2.38 -13.62 0.91
N ASN A 147 -1.27 -13.13 0.36
CA ASN A 147 -1.22 -11.90 -0.41
C ASN A 147 -0.40 -12.15 -1.68
N VAL A 148 -0.96 -11.74 -2.82
CA VAL A 148 -0.32 -11.82 -4.12
C VAL A 148 -0.34 -10.41 -4.72
N GLN A 149 0.83 -9.91 -5.11
CA GLN A 149 0.94 -8.59 -5.72
C GLN A 149 1.90 -8.60 -6.89
N ASP A 150 1.60 -7.78 -7.89
CA ASP A 150 2.49 -7.55 -9.01
C ASP A 150 3.64 -6.64 -8.59
N GLU A 151 4.82 -6.79 -9.16
CA GLU A 151 5.92 -5.83 -8.99
C GLU A 151 5.66 -4.60 -9.87
N TYR A 152 6.19 -3.44 -9.45
CA TYR A 152 6.01 -2.17 -10.16
C TYR A 152 6.83 -2.08 -11.46
N LEU A 153 7.96 -2.80 -11.54
CA LEU A 153 8.86 -2.78 -12.69
C LEU A 153 8.49 -3.87 -13.69
N ALA A 154 8.13 -3.45 -14.91
CA ALA A 154 7.78 -4.38 -16.00
C ALA A 154 8.94 -5.32 -16.39
N SER A 155 10.19 -4.87 -16.23
CA SER A 155 11.38 -5.65 -16.55
C SER A 155 11.57 -6.88 -15.67
N ILE A 156 11.01 -6.87 -14.46
CA ILE A 156 11.13 -7.99 -13.52
C ILE A 156 10.07 -9.06 -13.81
N GLY A 157 8.86 -8.67 -14.26
CA GLY A 157 7.75 -9.58 -14.59
C GLY A 157 7.36 -10.54 -13.45
N ALA A 158 7.85 -10.28 -12.23
CA ALA A 158 7.67 -11.16 -11.09
C ALA A 158 6.40 -10.80 -10.32
N LYS A 159 5.87 -11.79 -9.62
CA LYS A 159 4.80 -11.61 -8.64
C LYS A 159 5.35 -11.92 -7.27
N ARG A 160 5.03 -11.05 -6.31
CA ARG A 160 5.35 -11.32 -4.92
C ARG A 160 4.19 -12.05 -4.27
N VAL A 161 4.46 -13.24 -3.78
CA VAL A 161 3.50 -14.05 -3.02
C VAL A 161 3.96 -14.13 -1.59
N SER A 162 3.09 -13.82 -0.64
CA SER A 162 3.35 -13.96 0.78
C SER A 162 2.21 -14.71 1.46
N ALA A 163 2.57 -15.58 2.39
CA ALA A 163 1.63 -16.29 3.25
C ALA A 163 1.96 -16.00 4.70
N SER A 164 0.93 -15.92 5.54
CA SER A 164 1.07 -15.68 6.98
C SER A 164 0.22 -16.65 7.78
N ILE A 165 0.73 -17.04 8.93
CA ILE A 165 0.01 -17.85 9.92
C ILE A 165 0.10 -17.07 11.22
N GLY A 166 -1.04 -16.92 11.90
CA GLY A 166 -1.11 -16.21 13.18
C GLY A 166 -1.90 -16.99 14.21
N ILE A 167 -1.53 -16.84 15.47
CA ILE A 167 -2.25 -17.41 16.61
C ILE A 167 -2.53 -16.27 17.58
N GLY A 168 -3.81 -16.13 18.00
CA GLY A 168 -4.23 -15.18 19.02
C GLY A 168 -4.48 -15.87 20.36
N PHE A 169 -3.85 -15.38 21.41
CA PHE A 169 -3.96 -15.89 22.77
C PHE A 169 -4.82 -14.93 23.61
N PRO A 170 -6.06 -15.31 24.01
CA PRO A 170 -6.88 -14.46 24.86
C PRO A 170 -6.31 -14.44 26.28
N LEU A 171 -6.03 -13.26 26.81
CA LEU A 171 -5.65 -13.07 28.20
C LEU A 171 -6.87 -13.05 29.11
N HIS A 172 -6.69 -13.38 30.37
CA HIS A 172 -7.78 -13.43 31.36
C HIS A 172 -8.31 -12.03 31.75
N THR A 173 -7.63 -10.98 31.32
CA THR A 173 -8.05 -9.59 31.52
C THR A 173 -9.05 -9.20 30.40
N ILE A 174 -10.18 -8.64 30.79
CA ILE A 174 -11.29 -8.29 29.89
C ILE A 174 -10.78 -7.49 28.69
N GLY A 175 -10.90 -8.08 27.49
CA GLY A 175 -10.64 -7.41 26.22
C GLY A 175 -9.20 -7.39 25.71
N THR A 176 -8.25 -8.04 26.38
CA THR A 176 -6.86 -8.09 25.91
C THR A 176 -6.54 -9.38 25.16
N VAL A 177 -5.94 -9.26 23.98
CA VAL A 177 -5.48 -10.37 23.16
C VAL A 177 -4.04 -10.11 22.72
N ILE A 178 -3.16 -11.10 22.91
CA ILE A 178 -1.81 -11.10 22.32
C ILE A 178 -1.87 -11.82 20.98
N ASN A 179 -1.45 -11.14 19.92
CA ASN A 179 -1.37 -11.69 18.57
C ASN A 179 0.09 -11.91 18.19
N THR A 180 0.38 -13.04 17.57
CA THR A 180 1.66 -13.33 16.93
C THR A 180 1.41 -13.66 15.46
N THR A 181 2.21 -13.11 14.59
CA THR A 181 2.23 -13.36 13.13
C THR A 181 3.63 -13.75 12.71
#